data_fe79e6b233462f5b47169532b03230c2
#
_entry.id   fe79e6b233462f5b47169532b03230c2
#
_cell.length_a   1.000
_cell.length_b   1.000
_cell.length_c   1.000
_cell.angle_alpha   90.00
_cell.angle_beta   90.00
_cell.angle_gamma   90.00
#
_symmetry.space_group_name_H-M   'P 1'
#
loop_
_entity.id
_entity.type
_entity.pdbx_description
1 polymer ?
#
loop_
_entity_poly.entity_id
_entity_poly.type
_entity_poly.pdbx_seq_one_letter_code
_entity_poly.pdbx_strand_id
1 'polypeptide(L)'
;MTQPRITPSQVEVAEARRTTLPNGIGLYTLASDDFEVLRISFVFRAGSSMQHAPFAASATANMLSEGSRDMTARQIAERLDFHGSYFEVNVDRDYVYISFSSLSKFFGPTLEVAEQILLQPLFPEDELRAYCEKRKQTLTIERRKVDTVVREIFAEALFGDKHPYGISYPEKDYDTLTRADLESLYRRLYTAENCLVVCSGRIGEEELQGIGALAEKLPRADRSATADFPAPRSEAYRFVERPDAVQSSLRVGRLLFTRTHPDFVGMQVVATVLGGYFGSRLMQNLRGEHGYTYGVGAAMVNFEREGYLGIAAQVGAEVTAPALREIYNEIERLRREPMPEEELSLVKNIMTGEVMRILDGPFGIADVTIENLLCGTNNGVIEENIRRIQSITPAEVQRLAVKYLRREDLITAVVGAVDPKHEI
;
A
#
# COMPACT_ATOMS: atom_id res chain seq x y z
N MET A 1 38.46 0.67 -0.51
CA MET A 1 37.78 1.06 0.75
C MET A 1 36.71 0.02 1.02
N THR A 2 36.85 -0.77 2.10
CA THR A 2 35.81 -1.72 2.54
C THR A 2 34.61 -0.92 3.00
N GLN A 3 33.49 -1.06 2.30
CA GLN A 3 32.23 -0.46 2.75
C GLN A 3 31.83 -1.03 4.13
N PRO A 4 31.37 -0.20 5.09
CA PRO A 4 30.89 -0.71 6.35
C PRO A 4 29.69 -1.63 6.09
N ARG A 5 29.75 -2.87 6.57
CA ARG A 5 28.62 -3.80 6.52
C ARG A 5 27.82 -3.61 7.80
N ILE A 6 26.55 -3.29 7.66
CA ILE A 6 25.61 -3.32 8.78
C ILE A 6 25.39 -4.80 9.13
N THR A 7 25.68 -5.18 10.36
CA THR A 7 25.45 -6.55 10.82
C THR A 7 24.03 -6.67 11.41
N PRO A 8 23.31 -7.76 11.16
CA PRO A 8 21.95 -7.98 11.68
C PRO A 8 21.82 -7.82 13.22
N SER A 9 22.89 -8.15 13.95
CA SER A 9 22.97 -7.99 15.42
C SER A 9 23.00 -6.54 15.90
N GLN A 10 23.00 -5.56 15.00
CA GLN A 10 22.97 -4.11 15.32
C GLN A 10 21.58 -3.51 15.11
N VAL A 11 20.58 -4.29 14.67
CA VAL A 11 19.22 -3.83 14.42
C VAL A 11 18.32 -4.41 15.51
N GLU A 12 18.13 -3.68 16.58
CA GLU A 12 17.07 -3.97 17.55
C GLU A 12 15.84 -3.15 17.17
N VAL A 13 14.75 -3.84 16.85
CA VAL A 13 13.46 -3.20 16.58
C VAL A 13 12.58 -3.35 17.81
N ALA A 14 12.10 -2.23 18.34
CA ALA A 14 11.21 -2.26 19.48
C ALA A 14 9.93 -3.06 19.15
N GLU A 15 9.62 -4.02 19.99
CA GLU A 15 8.33 -4.73 19.94
C GLU A 15 7.24 -3.87 20.57
N ALA A 16 6.08 -3.80 19.92
CA ALA A 16 4.95 -3.08 20.45
C ALA A 16 4.36 -3.83 21.66
N ARG A 17 4.18 -3.12 22.77
CA ARG A 17 3.48 -3.67 23.92
C ARG A 17 2.01 -3.87 23.60
N ARG A 18 1.52 -5.11 23.65
CA ARG A 18 0.12 -5.44 23.41
C ARG A 18 -0.69 -5.40 24.70
N THR A 19 -1.83 -4.72 24.66
CA THR A 19 -2.90 -4.79 25.65
C THR A 19 -4.19 -5.22 24.93
N THR A 20 -4.92 -6.19 25.48
CA THR A 20 -6.23 -6.57 24.92
C THR A 20 -7.32 -5.86 25.70
N LEU A 21 -8.11 -5.05 25.02
CA LEU A 21 -9.22 -4.31 25.62
C LEU A 21 -10.41 -5.24 25.92
N PRO A 22 -11.34 -4.85 26.82
CA PRO A 22 -12.52 -5.64 27.16
C PRO A 22 -13.41 -6.03 25.99
N ASN A 23 -13.45 -5.22 24.94
CA ASN A 23 -14.18 -5.52 23.70
C ASN A 23 -13.39 -6.39 22.70
N GLY A 24 -12.18 -6.83 23.07
CA GLY A 24 -11.33 -7.71 22.26
C GLY A 24 -10.34 -7.00 21.34
N ILE A 25 -10.38 -5.68 21.22
CA ILE A 25 -9.42 -4.92 20.40
C ILE A 25 -8.00 -5.10 20.94
N GLY A 26 -7.04 -5.38 20.04
CA GLY A 26 -5.62 -5.29 20.34
C GLY A 26 -5.15 -3.84 20.27
N LEU A 27 -4.74 -3.29 21.41
CA LEU A 27 -4.07 -2.00 21.52
C LEU A 27 -2.56 -2.24 21.61
N TYR A 28 -1.80 -1.73 20.65
CA TYR A 28 -0.37 -1.87 20.54
C TYR A 28 0.31 -0.53 20.79
N THR A 29 1.30 -0.50 21.68
CA THR A 29 1.95 0.73 22.12
C THR A 29 3.44 0.71 21.84
N LEU A 30 3.94 1.79 21.23
CA LEU A 30 5.35 2.08 20.97
C LEU A 30 5.69 3.45 21.61
N ALA A 31 5.84 3.45 22.92
CA ALA A 31 6.14 4.66 23.68
C ALA A 31 7.58 5.13 23.45
N SER A 32 7.77 6.46 23.30
CA SER A 32 9.07 7.11 23.23
C SER A 32 8.98 8.49 23.87
N ASP A 33 9.94 8.80 24.72
CA ASP A 33 10.05 10.11 25.37
C ASP A 33 10.86 11.13 24.55
N ASP A 34 11.39 10.71 23.39
CA ASP A 34 12.23 11.55 22.53
C ASP A 34 11.43 12.63 21.78
N PHE A 35 10.10 12.50 21.72
CA PHE A 35 9.21 13.36 20.95
C PHE A 35 8.07 13.88 21.84
N GLU A 36 7.68 15.13 21.62
CA GLU A 36 6.49 15.72 22.26
C GLU A 36 5.19 15.42 21.48
N VAL A 37 5.25 14.54 20.52
CA VAL A 37 4.15 14.17 19.62
C VAL A 37 3.74 12.72 19.90
N LEU A 38 2.45 12.48 19.82
CA LEU A 38 1.90 11.13 19.76
C LEU A 38 1.04 10.97 18.51
N ARG A 39 0.93 9.72 18.04
CA ARG A 39 0.04 9.31 16.96
C ARG A 39 -0.77 8.07 17.39
N ILE A 40 -2.07 8.10 17.10
CA ILE A 40 -2.97 6.97 17.25
C ILE A 40 -3.46 6.58 15.86
N SER A 41 -3.35 5.30 15.51
CA SER A 41 -3.85 4.75 14.26
C SER A 41 -4.88 3.67 14.52
N PHE A 42 -6.09 3.86 14.03
CA PHE A 42 -7.15 2.86 13.97
C PHE A 42 -7.12 2.25 12.57
N VAL A 43 -6.95 0.95 12.49
CA VAL A 43 -6.89 0.23 11.22
C VAL A 43 -8.06 -0.75 11.15
N PHE A 44 -8.91 -0.55 10.14
CA PHE A 44 -10.09 -1.39 9.92
C PHE A 44 -9.92 -2.19 8.63
N ARG A 45 -10.32 -3.46 8.64
CA ARG A 45 -10.45 -4.26 7.41
C ARG A 45 -11.71 -3.80 6.65
N ALA A 46 -11.61 -2.62 6.03
CA ALA A 46 -12.71 -1.91 5.41
C ALA A 46 -12.33 -1.28 4.04
N GLY A 47 -11.26 -1.80 3.43
CA GLY A 47 -10.76 -1.35 2.14
C GLY A 47 -11.72 -1.61 0.98
N SER A 48 -11.31 -1.23 -0.22
CA SER A 48 -12.16 -1.32 -1.42
C SER A 48 -12.54 -2.76 -1.79
N SER A 49 -11.79 -3.78 -1.34
CA SER A 49 -12.13 -5.18 -1.54
C SER A 49 -13.35 -5.65 -0.74
N MET A 50 -13.71 -4.90 0.32
CA MET A 50 -14.81 -5.22 1.21
C MET A 50 -16.11 -4.44 0.91
N GLN A 51 -16.07 -3.54 -0.08
CA GLN A 51 -17.23 -2.70 -0.41
C GLN A 51 -18.30 -3.48 -1.18
N HIS A 52 -19.56 -3.10 -0.96
CA HIS A 52 -20.73 -3.70 -1.66
C HIS A 52 -21.25 -2.78 -2.78
N ALA A 53 -20.89 -1.51 -2.76
CA ALA A 53 -21.20 -0.55 -3.81
C ALA A 53 -19.89 0.09 -4.32
N PRO A 54 -19.80 0.45 -5.61
CA PRO A 54 -18.65 1.14 -6.17
C PRO A 54 -18.27 2.37 -5.34
N PHE A 55 -16.99 2.54 -5.05
CA PHE A 55 -16.41 3.68 -4.33
C PHE A 55 -16.87 3.85 -2.85
N ALA A 56 -17.76 2.97 -2.34
CA ALA A 56 -18.29 3.11 -0.99
C ALA A 56 -17.21 3.12 0.10
N ALA A 57 -16.15 2.30 -0.03
CA ALA A 57 -15.08 2.25 0.98
C ALA A 57 -14.35 3.59 1.10
N SER A 58 -13.91 4.17 -0.02
CA SER A 58 -13.23 5.45 -0.02
C SER A 58 -14.15 6.61 0.37
N ALA A 59 -15.40 6.58 -0.07
CA ALA A 59 -16.38 7.60 0.30
C ALA A 59 -16.69 7.55 1.81
N THR A 60 -16.97 6.36 2.36
CA THR A 60 -17.24 6.22 3.80
C THR A 60 -16.07 6.76 4.63
N ALA A 61 -14.84 6.36 4.31
CA ALA A 61 -13.67 6.77 5.06
C ALA A 61 -13.41 8.28 4.98
N ASN A 62 -13.51 8.88 3.80
CA ASN A 62 -13.29 10.32 3.61
C ASN A 62 -14.43 11.18 4.17
N MET A 63 -15.64 10.64 4.26
CA MET A 63 -16.81 11.36 4.79
C MET A 63 -16.91 11.32 6.32
N LEU A 64 -16.05 10.60 7.04
CA LEU A 64 -16.06 10.53 8.51
C LEU A 64 -15.91 11.91 9.17
N SER A 65 -15.10 12.79 8.59
CA SER A 65 -14.83 14.14 9.09
C SER A 65 -15.78 15.21 8.54
N GLU A 66 -16.68 14.86 7.62
CA GLU A 66 -17.59 15.82 6.97
C GLU A 66 -18.84 16.14 7.79
N GLY A 67 -18.81 15.83 9.06
CA GLY A 67 -19.83 16.15 10.06
C GLY A 67 -20.15 14.99 10.97
N SER A 68 -20.32 15.31 12.24
CA SER A 68 -20.71 14.39 13.30
C SER A 68 -22.00 14.86 13.99
N ARG A 69 -22.47 14.08 14.96
CA ARG A 69 -23.67 14.45 15.73
C ARG A 69 -23.55 15.85 16.37
N ASP A 70 -22.38 16.18 16.90
CA ASP A 70 -22.20 17.38 17.73
C ASP A 70 -21.31 18.43 17.07
N MET A 71 -20.70 18.14 15.91
CA MET A 71 -19.78 19.03 15.21
C MET A 71 -20.03 19.02 13.71
N THR A 72 -20.05 20.20 13.10
CA THR A 72 -19.99 20.33 11.64
C THR A 72 -18.56 20.04 11.13
N ALA A 73 -18.40 19.75 9.82
CA ALA A 73 -17.09 19.59 9.18
C ALA A 73 -16.13 20.75 9.51
N ARG A 74 -16.65 21.97 9.42
CA ARG A 74 -15.90 23.19 9.74
C ARG A 74 -15.43 23.22 11.21
N GLN A 75 -16.29 22.87 12.17
CA GLN A 75 -15.92 22.84 13.59
C GLN A 75 -14.89 21.75 13.89
N ILE A 76 -14.97 20.59 13.23
CA ILE A 76 -13.96 19.53 13.31
C ILE A 76 -12.61 20.05 12.83
N ALA A 77 -12.57 20.67 11.64
CA ALA A 77 -11.34 21.21 11.06
C ALA A 77 -10.75 22.33 11.94
N GLU A 78 -11.56 23.34 12.32
CA GLU A 78 -11.14 24.45 13.17
C GLU A 78 -10.56 23.97 14.52
N ARG A 79 -11.15 22.90 15.11
CA ARG A 79 -10.69 22.39 16.40
C ARG A 79 -9.38 21.63 16.30
N LEU A 80 -9.17 20.85 15.23
CA LEU A 80 -7.90 20.21 14.95
C LEU A 80 -6.79 21.25 14.65
N ASP A 81 -7.08 22.21 13.77
CA ASP A 81 -6.14 23.26 13.39
C ASP A 81 -5.73 24.12 14.57
N PHE A 82 -6.67 24.48 15.46
CA PHE A 82 -6.39 25.28 16.66
C PHE A 82 -5.36 24.61 17.58
N HIS A 83 -5.36 23.29 17.65
CA HIS A 83 -4.41 22.50 18.46
C HIS A 83 -3.18 22.04 17.67
N GLY A 84 -3.10 22.33 16.36
CA GLY A 84 -2.05 21.82 15.50
C GLY A 84 -2.10 20.28 15.41
N SER A 85 -3.28 19.71 15.52
CA SER A 85 -3.54 18.28 15.40
C SER A 85 -3.85 17.91 13.97
N TYR A 86 -3.47 16.68 13.57
CA TYR A 86 -3.68 16.19 12.23
C TYR A 86 -4.59 14.96 12.26
N PHE A 87 -5.50 14.92 11.31
CA PHE A 87 -6.34 13.78 10.99
C PHE A 87 -6.00 13.32 9.57
N GLU A 88 -5.70 12.05 9.42
CA GLU A 88 -5.40 11.44 8.13
C GLU A 88 -6.25 10.20 7.92
N VAL A 89 -6.74 10.04 6.69
CA VAL A 89 -7.43 8.83 6.22
C VAL A 89 -6.72 8.30 4.99
N ASN A 90 -6.36 7.03 5.02
CA ASN A 90 -5.88 6.31 3.85
C ASN A 90 -6.73 5.05 3.65
N VAL A 91 -7.06 4.76 2.39
CA VAL A 91 -7.86 3.60 1.99
C VAL A 91 -7.11 2.84 0.91
N ASP A 92 -6.76 1.60 1.21
CA ASP A 92 -6.19 0.69 0.23
C ASP A 92 -7.21 -0.39 -0.22
N ARG A 93 -6.73 -1.48 -0.78
CA ARG A 93 -7.59 -2.58 -1.20
C ARG A 93 -8.22 -3.31 -0.03
N ASP A 94 -7.51 -3.50 1.08
CA ASP A 94 -7.95 -4.35 2.20
C ASP A 94 -8.32 -3.56 3.45
N TYR A 95 -7.65 -2.41 3.67
CA TYR A 95 -7.75 -1.68 4.93
C TYR A 95 -8.09 -0.21 4.76
N VAL A 96 -8.63 0.35 5.83
CA VAL A 96 -8.74 1.79 6.07
C VAL A 96 -7.89 2.13 7.27
N TYR A 97 -7.00 3.11 7.10
CA TYR A 97 -6.12 3.64 8.14
C TYR A 97 -6.63 5.02 8.54
N ILE A 98 -6.96 5.19 9.81
CA ILE A 98 -7.42 6.44 10.37
C ILE A 98 -6.44 6.85 11.47
N SER A 99 -5.72 7.92 11.26
CA SER A 99 -4.67 8.38 12.17
C SER A 99 -4.95 9.78 12.71
N PHE A 100 -4.69 9.95 14.00
CA PHE A 100 -4.71 11.25 14.68
C PHE A 100 -3.33 11.49 15.26
N SER A 101 -2.73 12.65 14.95
CA SER A 101 -1.45 13.06 15.50
C SER A 101 -1.61 14.38 16.23
N SER A 102 -1.01 14.52 17.40
CA SER A 102 -1.03 15.75 18.18
C SER A 102 0.21 15.90 19.05
N LEU A 103 0.48 17.13 19.51
CA LEU A 103 1.33 17.31 20.67
C LEU A 103 0.65 16.70 21.89
N SER A 104 1.44 16.08 22.78
CA SER A 104 0.93 15.40 24.00
C SER A 104 0.03 16.29 24.85
N LYS A 105 0.38 17.57 25.02
CA LYS A 105 -0.42 18.55 25.76
C LYS A 105 -1.80 18.84 25.16
N PHE A 106 -2.03 18.51 23.87
CA PHE A 106 -3.30 18.70 23.18
C PHE A 106 -4.00 17.38 22.87
N PHE A 107 -3.52 16.27 23.49
CA PHE A 107 -4.09 14.95 23.29
C PHE A 107 -5.57 14.89 23.65
N GLY A 108 -5.99 15.37 24.83
CA GLY A 108 -7.37 15.36 25.27
C GLY A 108 -8.35 15.97 24.27
N PRO A 109 -8.14 17.27 23.87
CA PRO A 109 -8.96 17.90 22.83
C PRO A 109 -8.95 17.15 21.48
N THR A 110 -7.82 16.55 21.09
CA THR A 110 -7.74 15.75 19.86
C THR A 110 -8.55 14.47 19.98
N LEU A 111 -8.51 13.81 21.14
CA LEU A 111 -9.25 12.59 21.40
C LEU A 111 -10.77 12.83 21.37
N GLU A 112 -11.24 13.99 21.87
CA GLU A 112 -12.66 14.37 21.75
C GLU A 112 -13.12 14.47 20.29
N VAL A 113 -12.28 15.07 19.41
CA VAL A 113 -12.57 15.15 17.99
C VAL A 113 -12.51 13.76 17.34
N ALA A 114 -11.53 12.94 17.73
CA ALA A 114 -11.40 11.57 17.25
C ALA A 114 -12.66 10.74 17.60
N GLU A 115 -13.22 10.92 18.79
CA GLU A 115 -14.46 10.28 19.21
C GLU A 115 -15.64 10.67 18.30
N GLN A 116 -15.77 11.94 17.96
CA GLN A 116 -16.81 12.43 17.06
C GLN A 116 -16.68 11.83 15.66
N ILE A 117 -15.47 11.83 15.10
CA ILE A 117 -15.18 11.30 13.77
C ILE A 117 -15.40 9.78 13.70
N LEU A 118 -14.92 9.05 14.71
CA LEU A 118 -14.93 7.58 14.69
C LEU A 118 -16.28 6.97 15.09
N LEU A 119 -17.03 7.61 16.01
CA LEU A 119 -18.21 6.99 16.60
C LEU A 119 -19.54 7.63 16.18
N GLN A 120 -19.52 8.84 15.66
CA GLN A 120 -20.73 9.63 15.44
C GLN A 120 -20.80 10.33 14.08
N PRO A 121 -20.23 9.76 12.98
CA PRO A 121 -20.33 10.40 11.68
C PRO A 121 -21.77 10.44 11.17
N LEU A 122 -22.16 11.52 10.52
CA LEU A 122 -23.51 11.73 9.99
C LEU A 122 -23.65 11.48 8.49
N PHE A 123 -22.55 11.51 7.73
CA PHE A 123 -22.53 11.40 6.27
C PHE A 123 -23.56 12.36 5.62
N PRO A 124 -23.41 13.69 5.75
CA PRO A 124 -24.39 14.63 5.24
C PRO A 124 -24.55 14.50 3.72
N GLU A 125 -25.79 14.51 3.22
CA GLU A 125 -26.08 14.25 1.80
C GLU A 125 -25.50 15.32 0.86
N ASP A 126 -25.46 16.59 1.28
CA ASP A 126 -24.90 17.67 0.49
C ASP A 126 -23.36 17.54 0.36
N GLU A 127 -22.68 17.16 1.46
CA GLU A 127 -21.24 16.89 1.46
C GLU A 127 -20.93 15.64 0.63
N LEU A 128 -21.75 14.59 0.72
CA LEU A 128 -21.58 13.39 -0.10
C LEU A 128 -21.73 13.74 -1.59
N ARG A 129 -22.70 14.57 -1.95
CA ARG A 129 -22.89 15.02 -3.34
C ARG A 129 -21.66 15.78 -3.83
N ALA A 130 -21.18 16.75 -3.04
CA ALA A 130 -19.98 17.51 -3.38
C ALA A 130 -18.73 16.62 -3.52
N TYR A 131 -18.56 15.65 -2.61
CA TYR A 131 -17.50 14.64 -2.67
C TYR A 131 -17.58 13.83 -3.97
N CYS A 132 -18.74 13.27 -4.31
CA CYS A 132 -18.96 12.48 -5.52
C CYS A 132 -18.66 13.26 -6.78
N GLU A 133 -19.16 14.49 -6.91
CA GLU A 133 -18.89 15.36 -8.06
C GLU A 133 -17.38 15.64 -8.22
N LYS A 134 -16.71 16.01 -7.14
CA LYS A 134 -15.26 16.25 -7.13
C LYS A 134 -14.47 15.00 -7.52
N ARG A 135 -14.80 13.84 -6.93
CA ARG A 135 -14.10 12.57 -7.20
C ARG A 135 -14.35 12.07 -8.63
N LYS A 136 -15.56 12.21 -9.15
CA LYS A 136 -15.91 11.91 -10.53
C LYS A 136 -15.07 12.73 -11.50
N GLN A 137 -14.99 14.05 -11.30
CA GLN A 137 -14.14 14.93 -12.11
C GLN A 137 -12.67 14.54 -12.02
N THR A 138 -12.17 14.30 -10.83
CA THR A 138 -10.78 13.87 -10.61
C THR A 138 -10.47 12.58 -11.36
N LEU A 139 -11.31 11.56 -11.24
CA LEU A 139 -11.13 10.27 -11.93
C LEU A 139 -11.19 10.43 -13.45
N THR A 140 -12.11 11.27 -13.97
CA THR A 140 -12.20 11.58 -15.40
C THR A 140 -10.89 12.21 -15.93
N ILE A 141 -10.29 13.12 -15.16
CA ILE A 141 -9.01 13.75 -15.52
C ILE A 141 -7.85 12.74 -15.41
N GLU A 142 -7.82 11.95 -14.37
CA GLU A 142 -6.76 10.94 -14.16
C GLU A 142 -6.77 9.87 -15.25
N ARG A 143 -7.92 9.43 -15.72
CA ARG A 143 -8.05 8.45 -16.81
C ARG A 143 -7.66 8.96 -18.19
N ARG A 144 -7.37 10.25 -18.33
CA ARG A 144 -6.69 10.77 -19.53
C ARG A 144 -5.21 10.41 -19.55
N LYS A 145 -4.60 10.13 -18.40
CA LYS A 145 -3.19 9.75 -18.28
C LYS A 145 -3.04 8.26 -18.59
N VAL A 146 -2.11 7.93 -19.46
CA VAL A 146 -1.79 6.53 -19.82
C VAL A 146 -1.39 5.68 -18.62
N ASP A 147 -0.70 6.27 -17.63
CA ASP A 147 -0.29 5.55 -16.41
C ASP A 147 -1.46 5.16 -15.50
N THR A 148 -2.50 5.96 -15.42
CA THR A 148 -3.71 5.60 -14.67
C THR A 148 -4.41 4.41 -15.32
N VAL A 149 -4.60 4.48 -16.63
CA VAL A 149 -5.30 3.41 -17.37
C VAL A 149 -4.50 2.11 -17.36
N VAL A 150 -3.17 2.16 -17.53
CA VAL A 150 -2.37 0.93 -17.53
C VAL A 150 -2.38 0.23 -16.17
N ARG A 151 -2.47 0.98 -15.05
CA ARG A 151 -2.62 0.38 -13.71
C ARG A 151 -3.94 -0.37 -13.57
N GLU A 152 -5.04 0.20 -14.07
CA GLU A 152 -6.37 -0.42 -14.05
C GLU A 152 -6.38 -1.70 -14.89
N ILE A 153 -5.96 -1.64 -16.15
CA ILE A 153 -5.97 -2.81 -17.03
C ILE A 153 -4.95 -3.88 -16.62
N PHE A 154 -3.85 -3.50 -15.98
CA PHE A 154 -2.88 -4.46 -15.46
C PHE A 154 -3.44 -5.20 -14.24
N ALA A 155 -4.12 -4.50 -13.33
CA ALA A 155 -4.80 -5.15 -12.21
C ALA A 155 -5.89 -6.11 -12.70
N GLU A 156 -6.67 -5.70 -13.70
CA GLU A 156 -7.67 -6.55 -14.33
C GLU A 156 -7.03 -7.76 -15.05
N ALA A 157 -5.90 -7.57 -15.73
CA ALA A 157 -5.16 -8.64 -16.37
C ALA A 157 -4.54 -9.64 -15.36
N LEU A 158 -4.14 -9.17 -14.17
CA LEU A 158 -3.65 -10.01 -13.09
C LEU A 158 -4.75 -10.82 -12.42
N PHE A 159 -5.86 -10.19 -12.04
CA PHE A 159 -6.86 -10.75 -11.13
C PHE A 159 -8.18 -11.11 -11.82
N GLY A 160 -8.48 -10.49 -12.96
CA GLY A 160 -9.78 -10.55 -13.64
C GLY A 160 -10.74 -9.44 -13.20
N ASP A 161 -11.72 -9.16 -14.05
CA ASP A 161 -12.71 -8.09 -13.94
C ASP A 161 -13.74 -8.27 -12.79
N LYS A 162 -13.83 -9.46 -12.23
CA LYS A 162 -14.73 -9.80 -11.11
C LYS A 162 -14.02 -9.92 -9.76
N HIS A 163 -12.70 -9.94 -9.79
CA HIS A 163 -11.92 -10.04 -8.56
C HIS A 163 -11.81 -8.67 -7.88
N PRO A 164 -11.98 -8.56 -6.54
CA PRO A 164 -11.93 -7.27 -5.84
C PRO A 164 -10.62 -6.48 -6.04
N TYR A 165 -9.50 -7.15 -6.30
CA TYR A 165 -8.23 -6.49 -6.60
C TYR A 165 -8.07 -6.09 -8.07
N GLY A 166 -8.85 -6.69 -8.99
CA GLY A 166 -8.80 -6.41 -10.42
C GLY A 166 -9.88 -5.46 -10.92
N ILE A 167 -11.00 -5.38 -10.21
CA ILE A 167 -12.15 -4.58 -10.66
C ILE A 167 -11.84 -3.09 -10.69
N SER A 168 -12.28 -2.43 -11.76
CA SER A 168 -12.25 -0.98 -11.92
C SER A 168 -13.68 -0.50 -12.22
N TYR A 169 -14.11 0.56 -11.56
CA TYR A 169 -15.47 1.09 -11.70
C TYR A 169 -15.45 2.34 -12.59
N PRO A 170 -16.44 2.50 -13.50
CA PRO A 170 -16.57 3.72 -14.28
C PRO A 170 -16.92 4.91 -13.38
N GLU A 171 -16.48 6.09 -13.77
CA GLU A 171 -16.67 7.33 -13.00
C GLU A 171 -18.16 7.69 -12.78
N LYS A 172 -19.04 7.27 -13.69
CA LYS A 172 -20.50 7.44 -13.54
C LYS A 172 -21.09 6.72 -12.33
N ASP A 173 -20.41 5.71 -11.80
CA ASP A 173 -20.90 4.95 -10.65
C ASP A 173 -20.88 5.82 -9.36
N TYR A 174 -20.16 6.96 -9.34
CA TYR A 174 -20.31 7.95 -8.29
C TYR A 174 -21.73 8.56 -8.24
N ASP A 175 -22.46 8.57 -9.37
CA ASP A 175 -23.83 9.11 -9.42
C ASP A 175 -24.87 8.20 -8.71
N THR A 176 -24.52 6.96 -8.44
CA THR A 176 -25.39 5.97 -7.80
C THR A 176 -25.08 5.75 -6.31
N LEU A 177 -23.98 6.31 -5.83
CA LEU A 177 -23.56 6.15 -4.43
C LEU A 177 -24.48 6.96 -3.51
N THR A 178 -25.02 6.30 -2.50
CA THR A 178 -25.97 6.88 -1.56
C THR A 178 -25.42 6.95 -0.14
N ARG A 179 -26.00 7.82 0.69
CA ARG A 179 -25.72 7.86 2.12
C ARG A 179 -25.97 6.49 2.79
N ALA A 180 -27.02 5.78 2.38
CA ALA A 180 -27.35 4.45 2.91
C ALA A 180 -26.22 3.43 2.65
N ASP A 181 -25.52 3.52 1.51
CA ASP A 181 -24.35 2.67 1.21
C ASP A 181 -23.21 2.94 2.19
N LEU A 182 -22.93 4.21 2.49
CA LEU A 182 -21.90 4.61 3.45
C LEU A 182 -22.25 4.12 4.86
N GLU A 183 -23.48 4.40 5.32
CA GLU A 183 -23.95 3.95 6.63
C GLU A 183 -23.95 2.43 6.79
N SER A 184 -24.32 1.71 5.72
CA SER A 184 -24.30 0.23 5.71
C SER A 184 -22.88 -0.30 5.84
N LEU A 185 -21.94 0.24 5.08
CA LEU A 185 -20.55 -0.15 5.13
C LEU A 185 -19.91 0.19 6.47
N TYR A 186 -20.16 1.41 6.97
CA TYR A 186 -19.67 1.86 8.28
C TYR A 186 -20.15 0.94 9.40
N ARG A 187 -21.46 0.67 9.51
CA ARG A 187 -22.02 -0.23 10.55
C ARG A 187 -21.48 -1.65 10.47
N ARG A 188 -21.17 -2.13 9.29
CA ARG A 188 -20.64 -3.49 9.06
C ARG A 188 -19.16 -3.63 9.35
N LEU A 189 -18.34 -2.61 9.02
CA LEU A 189 -16.89 -2.77 8.97
C LEU A 189 -16.13 -1.96 10.04
N TYR A 190 -16.72 -0.88 10.58
CA TYR A 190 -16.05 -0.07 11.60
C TYR A 190 -16.45 -0.55 13.01
N THR A 191 -16.05 -1.79 13.31
CA THR A 191 -16.41 -2.51 14.54
C THR A 191 -15.18 -2.97 15.30
N ALA A 192 -15.35 -3.29 16.58
CA ALA A 192 -14.26 -3.73 17.45
C ALA A 192 -13.55 -5.00 16.91
N GLU A 193 -14.31 -5.97 16.42
CA GLU A 193 -13.80 -7.25 15.89
C GLU A 193 -12.99 -7.08 14.61
N ASN A 194 -13.14 -5.93 13.95
CA ASN A 194 -12.51 -5.60 12.67
C ASN A 194 -11.43 -4.52 12.80
N CYS A 195 -11.08 -4.13 14.04
CA CYS A 195 -10.20 -3.03 14.36
C CYS A 195 -8.89 -3.48 15.00
N LEU A 196 -7.80 -2.85 14.58
CA LEU A 196 -6.50 -2.86 15.22
C LEU A 196 -6.14 -1.43 15.61
N VAL A 197 -5.62 -1.21 16.83
CA VAL A 197 -5.19 0.12 17.29
C VAL A 197 -3.70 0.09 17.59
N VAL A 198 -2.97 1.01 16.98
CA VAL A 198 -1.54 1.22 17.26
C VAL A 198 -1.33 2.66 17.68
N CYS A 199 -0.64 2.85 18.80
CA CYS A 199 -0.25 4.17 19.28
C CYS A 199 1.26 4.28 19.44
N SER A 200 1.82 5.43 19.09
CA SER A 200 3.26 5.68 19.07
C SER A 200 3.63 7.10 19.47
N GLY A 201 4.83 7.28 20.00
CA GLY A 201 5.35 8.57 20.46
C GLY A 201 5.21 8.76 21.98
N ARG A 202 5.01 9.99 22.45
CA ARG A 202 4.93 10.31 23.87
C ARG A 202 3.59 9.88 24.45
N ILE A 203 3.57 8.70 25.05
CA ILE A 203 2.36 8.06 25.55
C ILE A 203 2.60 7.63 27.00
N GLY A 204 1.89 8.27 27.91
CA GLY A 204 1.81 7.91 29.31
C GLY A 204 0.58 7.06 29.63
N GLU A 205 0.32 6.87 30.91
CA GLU A 205 -0.81 6.06 31.39
C GLU A 205 -2.17 6.75 31.15
N GLU A 206 -2.22 8.08 31.25
CA GLU A 206 -3.42 8.87 30.98
C GLU A 206 -3.83 8.77 29.52
N GLU A 207 -2.88 8.93 28.59
CA GLU A 207 -3.11 8.78 27.17
C GLU A 207 -3.59 7.35 26.83
N LEU A 208 -2.95 6.32 27.39
CA LEU A 208 -3.36 4.93 27.17
C LEU A 208 -4.78 4.66 27.68
N GLN A 209 -5.15 5.20 28.84
CA GLN A 209 -6.50 5.06 29.38
C GLN A 209 -7.51 5.76 28.46
N GLY A 210 -7.22 6.96 28.00
CA GLY A 210 -8.07 7.71 27.07
C GLY A 210 -8.27 6.99 25.72
N ILE A 211 -7.17 6.49 25.13
CA ILE A 211 -7.21 5.71 23.88
C ILE A 211 -8.04 4.42 24.08
N GLY A 212 -7.78 3.70 25.18
CA GLY A 212 -8.52 2.49 25.52
C GLY A 212 -10.02 2.75 25.68
N ALA A 213 -10.39 3.80 26.42
CA ALA A 213 -11.78 4.19 26.63
C ALA A 213 -12.48 4.58 25.31
N LEU A 214 -11.80 5.25 24.38
CA LEU A 214 -12.34 5.53 23.05
C LEU A 214 -12.53 4.25 22.25
N ALA A 215 -11.51 3.40 22.19
CA ALA A 215 -11.55 2.16 21.41
C ALA A 215 -12.60 1.18 21.95
N GLU A 216 -12.85 1.14 23.26
CA GLU A 216 -13.89 0.32 23.88
C GLU A 216 -15.32 0.73 23.49
N LYS A 217 -15.52 1.98 23.07
CA LYS A 217 -16.82 2.47 22.58
C LYS A 217 -17.14 2.01 21.16
N LEU A 218 -16.17 1.45 20.41
CA LEU A 218 -16.45 0.93 19.08
C LEU A 218 -17.53 -0.16 19.14
N PRO A 219 -18.50 -0.12 18.21
CA PRO A 219 -19.58 -1.10 18.20
C PRO A 219 -19.04 -2.51 17.99
N ARG A 220 -19.68 -3.50 18.59
CA ARG A 220 -19.35 -4.91 18.40
C ARG A 220 -20.15 -5.50 17.25
N ALA A 221 -19.55 -6.44 16.54
CA ALA A 221 -20.20 -7.27 15.54
C ALA A 221 -20.12 -8.74 15.95
N ASP A 222 -21.04 -9.56 15.45
CA ASP A 222 -21.05 -11.00 15.79
C ASP A 222 -19.82 -11.74 15.25
N ARG A 223 -19.22 -11.24 14.17
CA ARG A 223 -18.02 -11.79 13.54
C ARG A 223 -17.23 -10.69 12.84
N SER A 224 -15.91 -10.89 12.76
CA SER A 224 -15.07 -10.14 11.82
C SER A 224 -15.59 -10.32 10.39
N ALA A 225 -15.73 -9.23 9.65
CA ALA A 225 -16.22 -9.26 8.28
C ALA A 225 -15.24 -10.04 7.38
N THR A 226 -15.77 -11.01 6.66
CA THR A 226 -15.00 -11.76 5.65
C THR A 226 -15.64 -11.57 4.29
N ALA A 227 -14.80 -11.43 3.26
CA ALA A 227 -15.25 -11.47 1.87
C ALA A 227 -14.78 -12.78 1.23
N ASP A 228 -15.64 -13.39 0.43
CA ASP A 228 -15.28 -14.51 -0.42
C ASP A 228 -14.81 -13.98 -1.77
N PHE A 229 -13.54 -14.24 -2.10
CA PHE A 229 -12.94 -13.75 -3.33
C PHE A 229 -12.92 -14.87 -4.37
N PRO A 230 -13.34 -14.60 -5.62
CA PRO A 230 -13.13 -15.55 -6.69
C PRO A 230 -11.63 -15.79 -6.90
N ALA A 231 -11.25 -16.96 -7.39
CA ALA A 231 -9.87 -17.20 -7.78
C ALA A 231 -9.45 -16.22 -8.89
N PRO A 232 -8.22 -15.67 -8.84
CA PRO A 232 -7.70 -14.80 -9.89
C PRO A 232 -7.74 -15.47 -11.26
N ARG A 233 -8.09 -14.70 -12.30
CA ARG A 233 -8.10 -15.12 -13.69
C ARG A 233 -7.19 -14.21 -14.50
N SER A 234 -5.95 -14.65 -14.69
CA SER A 234 -4.94 -13.86 -15.38
C SER A 234 -5.10 -13.90 -16.90
N GLU A 235 -4.82 -12.80 -17.56
CA GLU A 235 -4.73 -12.65 -19.01
C GLU A 235 -3.32 -12.21 -19.39
N ALA A 236 -2.67 -12.93 -20.31
CA ALA A 236 -1.25 -12.73 -20.60
C ALA A 236 -0.91 -11.35 -21.19
N TYR A 237 -1.84 -10.74 -21.94
CA TYR A 237 -1.58 -9.47 -22.64
C TYR A 237 -2.84 -8.60 -22.75
N ARG A 238 -2.70 -7.32 -22.43
CA ARG A 238 -3.73 -6.29 -22.66
C ARG A 238 -3.15 -5.04 -23.28
N PHE A 239 -3.87 -4.50 -24.24
CA PHE A 239 -3.57 -3.21 -24.88
C PHE A 239 -4.78 -2.29 -24.90
N VAL A 240 -4.55 -1.02 -24.60
CA VAL A 240 -5.53 0.06 -24.80
C VAL A 240 -4.91 1.14 -25.67
N GLU A 241 -5.52 1.37 -26.81
CA GLU A 241 -5.08 2.38 -27.75
C GLU A 241 -5.38 3.80 -27.25
N ARG A 242 -4.37 4.65 -27.39
CA ARG A 242 -4.44 6.10 -27.17
C ARG A 242 -3.71 6.79 -28.33
N PRO A 243 -4.39 7.06 -29.47
CA PRO A 243 -3.75 7.51 -30.69
C PRO A 243 -2.91 8.78 -30.54
N ASP A 244 -3.34 9.70 -29.68
CA ASP A 244 -2.67 10.98 -29.43
C ASP A 244 -1.61 10.91 -28.31
N ALA A 245 -1.34 9.74 -27.76
CA ALA A 245 -0.35 9.59 -26.68
C ALA A 245 1.07 9.71 -27.22
N VAL A 246 1.81 10.70 -26.75
CA VAL A 246 3.24 10.89 -27.04
C VAL A 246 4.12 9.91 -26.25
N GLN A 247 3.56 9.27 -25.22
CA GLN A 247 4.22 8.26 -24.39
C GLN A 247 3.31 7.04 -24.24
N SER A 248 3.94 5.86 -24.16
CA SER A 248 3.28 4.62 -23.73
C SER A 248 3.60 4.33 -22.28
N SER A 249 2.61 3.83 -21.55
CA SER A 249 2.82 3.29 -20.21
C SER A 249 2.77 1.77 -20.24
N LEU A 250 3.76 1.15 -19.60
CA LEU A 250 4.04 -0.29 -19.64
C LEU A 250 3.93 -0.87 -18.23
N ARG A 251 3.28 -2.02 -18.13
CA ARG A 251 3.33 -2.88 -16.94
C ARG A 251 3.66 -4.29 -17.36
N VAL A 252 4.66 -4.89 -16.70
CA VAL A 252 5.03 -6.29 -16.87
C VAL A 252 5.13 -6.93 -15.50
N GLY A 253 4.52 -8.10 -15.30
CA GLY A 253 4.58 -8.76 -14.00
C GLY A 253 3.79 -10.05 -13.96
N ARG A 254 3.59 -10.59 -12.77
CA ARG A 254 2.82 -11.81 -12.56
C ARG A 254 2.30 -11.92 -11.12
N LEU A 255 1.25 -12.69 -10.94
CA LEU A 255 0.82 -13.11 -9.61
C LEU A 255 1.90 -13.96 -8.94
N LEU A 256 2.10 -13.67 -7.68
CA LEU A 256 2.98 -14.38 -6.77
C LEU A 256 2.26 -14.56 -5.42
N PHE A 257 3.00 -14.85 -4.42
CA PHE A 257 2.58 -15.13 -3.06
C PHE A 257 2.62 -13.87 -2.18
N THR A 258 2.02 -13.96 -1.01
CA THR A 258 2.02 -12.91 0.01
C THR A 258 3.31 -12.90 0.85
N ARG A 259 3.44 -11.92 1.75
CA ARG A 259 4.64 -11.69 2.59
C ARG A 259 5.08 -12.87 3.45
N THR A 260 4.17 -13.78 3.78
CA THR A 260 4.46 -14.95 4.63
C THR A 260 5.12 -16.11 3.88
N HIS A 261 5.26 -16.01 2.56
CA HIS A 261 5.89 -17.06 1.76
C HIS A 261 7.42 -17.09 1.95
N PRO A 262 8.07 -18.27 2.08
CA PRO A 262 9.52 -18.39 2.30
C PRO A 262 10.41 -17.70 1.24
N ASP A 263 9.96 -17.65 0.00
CA ASP A 263 10.70 -17.02 -1.11
C ASP A 263 10.42 -15.49 -1.23
N PHE A 264 9.57 -14.92 -0.35
CA PHE A 264 9.15 -13.52 -0.47
C PHE A 264 10.32 -12.53 -0.40
N VAL A 265 11.14 -12.61 0.65
CA VAL A 265 12.31 -11.72 0.83
C VAL A 265 13.31 -11.89 -0.32
N GLY A 266 13.52 -13.14 -0.79
CA GLY A 266 14.35 -13.40 -1.95
C GLY A 266 13.81 -12.75 -3.22
N MET A 267 12.49 -12.76 -3.43
CA MET A 267 11.87 -12.08 -4.57
C MET A 267 11.87 -10.55 -4.44
N GLN A 268 11.88 -10.00 -3.22
CA GLN A 268 12.17 -8.57 -3.03
C GLN A 268 13.58 -8.22 -3.49
N VAL A 269 14.58 -9.06 -3.19
CA VAL A 269 15.96 -8.88 -3.71
C VAL A 269 15.96 -8.93 -5.23
N VAL A 270 15.30 -9.91 -5.87
CA VAL A 270 15.16 -10.02 -7.33
C VAL A 270 14.53 -8.76 -7.92
N ALA A 271 13.44 -8.25 -7.33
CA ALA A 271 12.79 -7.03 -7.78
C ALA A 271 13.71 -5.80 -7.65
N THR A 272 14.47 -5.72 -6.55
CA THR A 272 15.42 -4.63 -6.31
C THR A 272 16.56 -4.64 -7.34
N VAL A 273 17.10 -5.81 -7.66
CA VAL A 273 18.10 -5.96 -8.74
C VAL A 273 17.56 -5.47 -10.07
N LEU A 274 16.33 -5.84 -10.42
CA LEU A 274 15.71 -5.45 -11.69
C LEU A 274 15.42 -3.95 -11.77
N GLY A 275 14.75 -3.38 -10.74
CA GLY A 275 14.24 -2.01 -10.85
C GLY A 275 14.02 -1.29 -9.51
N GLY A 276 14.55 -1.79 -8.38
CA GLY A 276 14.26 -1.23 -7.05
C GLY A 276 15.10 -0.01 -6.67
N TYR A 277 16.09 0.39 -7.44
CA TYR A 277 16.93 1.56 -7.15
C TYR A 277 17.46 2.21 -8.42
N PHE A 278 18.01 3.41 -8.29
CA PHE A 278 18.47 4.21 -9.45
C PHE A 278 19.55 3.54 -10.30
N GLY A 279 20.43 2.75 -9.72
CA GLY A 279 21.48 1.98 -10.41
C GLY A 279 21.07 0.55 -10.79
N SER A 280 19.79 0.18 -10.70
CA SER A 280 19.27 -1.14 -11.04
C SER A 280 19.40 -1.44 -12.54
N ARG A 281 19.35 -2.73 -12.91
CA ARG A 281 19.58 -3.18 -14.29
C ARG A 281 18.66 -2.49 -15.30
N LEU A 282 17.36 -2.45 -15.05
CA LEU A 282 16.40 -1.79 -15.95
C LEU A 282 16.63 -0.28 -16.04
N MET A 283 17.02 0.37 -14.93
CA MET A 283 17.35 1.80 -14.96
C MET A 283 18.61 2.08 -15.77
N GLN A 284 19.63 1.25 -15.63
CA GLN A 284 20.87 1.39 -16.45
C GLN A 284 20.57 1.15 -17.92
N ASN A 285 19.86 0.08 -18.26
CA ASN A 285 19.52 -0.28 -19.63
C ASN A 285 18.58 0.75 -20.28
N LEU A 286 17.32 0.86 -19.78
CA LEU A 286 16.31 1.68 -20.47
C LEU A 286 16.56 3.18 -20.38
N ARG A 287 17.10 3.68 -19.25
CA ARG A 287 17.37 5.10 -19.09
C ARG A 287 18.80 5.47 -19.49
N GLY A 288 19.79 4.71 -18.98
CA GLY A 288 21.21 5.06 -19.14
C GLY A 288 21.75 4.78 -20.54
N GLU A 289 21.51 3.58 -21.05
CA GLU A 289 22.07 3.13 -22.33
C GLU A 289 21.20 3.54 -23.52
N HIS A 290 19.88 3.34 -23.41
CA HIS A 290 18.96 3.57 -24.53
C HIS A 290 18.22 4.90 -24.50
N GLY A 291 18.08 5.56 -23.35
CA GLY A 291 17.35 6.82 -23.24
C GLY A 291 15.83 6.69 -23.50
N TYR A 292 15.25 5.49 -23.37
CA TYR A 292 13.84 5.22 -23.67
C TYR A 292 12.87 5.77 -22.62
N THR A 293 13.33 5.93 -21.39
CA THR A 293 12.50 6.34 -20.26
C THR A 293 13.22 7.32 -19.35
N TYR A 294 12.42 8.13 -18.64
CA TYR A 294 12.92 8.90 -17.50
C TYR A 294 13.08 8.02 -16.23
N GLY A 295 12.27 6.96 -16.12
CA GLY A 295 12.33 6.04 -14.99
C GLY A 295 11.59 4.73 -15.23
N VAL A 296 12.13 3.66 -14.67
CA VAL A 296 11.55 2.33 -14.61
C VAL A 296 11.70 1.79 -13.20
N GLY A 297 10.69 1.10 -12.70
CA GLY A 297 10.72 0.51 -11.37
C GLY A 297 10.24 -0.93 -11.37
N ALA A 298 10.72 -1.72 -10.41
CA ALA A 298 10.24 -3.07 -10.14
C ALA A 298 10.04 -3.28 -8.64
N ALA A 299 8.92 -3.86 -8.24
CA ALA A 299 8.59 -4.11 -6.84
C ALA A 299 7.70 -5.34 -6.65
N MET A 300 7.78 -5.93 -5.46
CA MET A 300 6.77 -6.84 -4.94
C MET A 300 5.63 -6.02 -4.34
N VAL A 301 4.41 -6.28 -4.76
CA VAL A 301 3.19 -5.68 -4.20
C VAL A 301 2.41 -6.75 -3.48
N ASN A 302 1.92 -6.40 -2.29
CA ASN A 302 1.14 -7.31 -1.46
C ASN A 302 -0.21 -6.75 -1.09
N PHE A 303 -1.19 -7.62 -1.14
CA PHE A 303 -2.48 -7.47 -0.50
C PHE A 303 -2.62 -8.52 0.60
N GLU A 304 -3.71 -8.48 1.32
CA GLU A 304 -3.95 -9.47 2.39
C GLU A 304 -3.92 -10.91 1.89
N ARG A 305 -4.47 -11.17 0.70
CA ARG A 305 -4.66 -12.53 0.17
C ARG A 305 -3.80 -12.87 -1.02
N GLU A 306 -3.33 -11.88 -1.75
CA GLU A 306 -2.60 -12.06 -3.00
C GLU A 306 -1.38 -11.17 -3.05
N GLY A 307 -0.39 -11.55 -3.85
CA GLY A 307 0.76 -10.72 -4.15
C GLY A 307 1.13 -10.80 -5.62
N TYR A 308 1.90 -9.84 -6.09
CA TYR A 308 2.44 -9.86 -7.44
C TYR A 308 3.79 -9.16 -7.53
N LEU A 309 4.59 -9.53 -8.52
CA LEU A 309 5.71 -8.74 -8.98
C LEU A 309 5.23 -7.80 -10.09
N GLY A 310 5.56 -6.52 -10.01
CA GLY A 310 5.25 -5.54 -11.04
C GLY A 310 6.48 -4.76 -11.47
N ILE A 311 6.68 -4.64 -12.78
CA ILE A 311 7.62 -3.73 -13.43
C ILE A 311 6.79 -2.63 -14.09
N ALA A 312 7.20 -1.38 -13.95
CA ALA A 312 6.49 -0.21 -14.46
C ALA A 312 7.45 0.73 -15.18
N ALA A 313 7.09 1.17 -16.38
CA ALA A 313 7.83 2.18 -17.13
C ALA A 313 6.89 3.08 -17.94
N GLN A 314 7.33 4.32 -18.18
CA GLN A 314 6.77 5.19 -19.21
C GLN A 314 7.86 5.48 -20.23
N VAL A 315 7.55 5.30 -21.50
CA VAL A 315 8.52 5.40 -22.61
C VAL A 315 7.96 6.25 -23.74
N GLY A 316 8.80 6.78 -24.61
CA GLY A 316 8.34 7.40 -25.87
C GLY A 316 7.49 6.42 -26.67
N ALA A 317 6.45 6.91 -27.36
CA ALA A 317 5.54 6.03 -28.10
C ALA A 317 6.26 5.22 -29.18
N GLU A 318 7.30 5.82 -29.81
CA GLU A 318 8.12 5.21 -30.88
C GLU A 318 9.05 4.09 -30.39
N VAL A 319 9.35 4.04 -29.08
CA VAL A 319 10.25 3.05 -28.48
C VAL A 319 9.53 2.02 -27.60
N THR A 320 8.21 1.94 -27.70
CA THR A 320 7.38 1.03 -26.90
C THR A 320 7.81 -0.44 -27.03
N ALA A 321 7.91 -0.95 -28.26
CA ALA A 321 8.31 -2.33 -28.52
C ALA A 321 9.79 -2.59 -28.17
N PRO A 322 10.75 -1.73 -28.56
CA PRO A 322 12.14 -1.86 -28.10
C PRO A 322 12.26 -1.91 -26.56
N ALA A 323 11.58 -1.02 -25.84
CA ALA A 323 11.64 -0.98 -24.37
C ALA A 323 11.08 -2.27 -23.72
N LEU A 324 9.99 -2.81 -24.24
CA LEU A 324 9.46 -4.10 -23.78
C LEU A 324 10.46 -5.25 -24.04
N ARG A 325 11.10 -5.28 -25.20
CA ARG A 325 12.14 -6.28 -25.48
C ARG A 325 13.27 -6.19 -24.47
N GLU A 326 13.74 -4.98 -24.16
CA GLU A 326 14.79 -4.79 -23.17
C GLU A 326 14.37 -5.21 -21.75
N ILE A 327 13.13 -4.94 -21.33
CA ILE A 327 12.61 -5.46 -20.05
C ILE A 327 12.70 -6.98 -20.00
N TYR A 328 12.29 -7.65 -21.05
CA TYR A 328 12.37 -9.10 -21.12
C TYR A 328 13.80 -9.64 -21.22
N ASN A 329 14.68 -8.93 -21.94
CA ASN A 329 16.08 -9.28 -22.06
C ASN A 329 16.78 -9.25 -20.69
N GLU A 330 16.54 -8.22 -19.88
CA GLU A 330 17.11 -8.14 -18.53
C GLU A 330 16.56 -9.21 -17.59
N ILE A 331 15.28 -9.54 -17.69
CA ILE A 331 14.69 -10.66 -16.95
C ILE A 331 15.37 -11.97 -17.36
N GLU A 332 15.51 -12.23 -18.67
CA GLU A 332 16.12 -13.45 -19.18
C GLU A 332 17.61 -13.52 -18.85
N ARG A 333 18.32 -12.40 -18.87
CA ARG A 333 19.71 -12.32 -18.44
C ARG A 333 19.87 -12.71 -16.97
N LEU A 334 18.98 -12.22 -16.08
CA LEU A 334 18.99 -12.60 -14.67
C LEU A 334 18.68 -14.09 -14.45
N ARG A 335 17.92 -14.71 -15.34
CA ARG A 335 17.63 -16.14 -15.30
C ARG A 335 18.81 -17.00 -15.78
N ARG A 336 19.55 -16.55 -16.82
CA ARG A 336 20.61 -17.33 -17.45
C ARG A 336 21.97 -17.15 -16.80
N GLU A 337 22.25 -15.98 -16.30
CA GLU A 337 23.56 -15.59 -15.82
C GLU A 337 23.50 -15.30 -14.31
N PRO A 338 24.42 -15.87 -13.51
CA PRO A 338 24.54 -15.47 -12.11
C PRO A 338 25.00 -13.99 -12.06
N MET A 339 24.39 -13.23 -11.17
CA MET A 339 24.79 -11.83 -10.99
C MET A 339 26.15 -11.72 -10.29
N PRO A 340 26.94 -10.66 -10.54
CA PRO A 340 28.19 -10.38 -9.84
C PRO A 340 27.98 -10.20 -8.33
N GLU A 341 28.91 -10.70 -7.51
CA GLU A 341 28.88 -10.52 -6.05
C GLU A 341 28.90 -9.04 -5.64
N GLU A 342 29.59 -8.19 -6.39
CA GLU A 342 29.65 -6.75 -6.13
C GLU A 342 28.27 -6.10 -6.29
N GLU A 343 27.54 -6.46 -7.36
CA GLU A 343 26.17 -5.98 -7.60
C GLU A 343 25.24 -6.43 -6.48
N LEU A 344 25.31 -7.70 -6.06
CA LEU A 344 24.50 -8.21 -4.96
C LEU A 344 24.84 -7.54 -3.63
N SER A 345 26.12 -7.28 -3.37
CA SER A 345 26.55 -6.57 -2.15
C SER A 345 25.98 -5.15 -2.09
N LEU A 346 25.96 -4.45 -3.22
CA LEU A 346 25.33 -3.11 -3.32
C LEU A 346 23.84 -3.19 -3.03
N VAL A 347 23.12 -4.13 -3.63
CA VAL A 347 21.68 -4.33 -3.42
C VAL A 347 21.37 -4.62 -1.95
N LYS A 348 22.13 -5.51 -1.31
CA LYS A 348 22.00 -5.81 0.13
C LYS A 348 22.16 -4.56 0.99
N ASN A 349 23.16 -3.73 0.71
CA ASN A 349 23.40 -2.50 1.47
C ASN A 349 22.26 -1.49 1.27
N ILE A 350 21.75 -1.32 0.04
CA ILE A 350 20.61 -0.44 -0.26
C ILE A 350 19.38 -0.90 0.52
N MET A 351 19.00 -2.18 0.39
CA MET A 351 17.82 -2.72 1.06
C MET A 351 17.91 -2.62 2.59
N THR A 352 19.08 -2.92 3.15
CA THR A 352 19.29 -2.79 4.61
C THR A 352 19.24 -1.33 5.04
N GLY A 353 19.84 -0.42 4.27
CA GLY A 353 19.79 1.01 4.53
C GLY A 353 18.37 1.59 4.48
N GLU A 354 17.54 1.12 3.55
CA GLU A 354 16.13 1.51 3.48
C GLU A 354 15.33 1.03 4.70
N VAL A 355 15.53 -0.21 5.13
CA VAL A 355 14.90 -0.70 6.36
C VAL A 355 15.31 0.16 7.55
N MET A 356 16.60 0.47 7.71
CA MET A 356 17.08 1.33 8.79
C MET A 356 16.47 2.72 8.76
N ARG A 357 16.30 3.31 7.58
CA ARG A 357 15.67 4.63 7.41
C ARG A 357 14.18 4.63 7.79
N ILE A 358 13.46 3.55 7.48
CA ILE A 358 12.04 3.41 7.85
C ILE A 358 11.90 3.26 9.37
N LEU A 359 12.84 2.58 10.02
CA LEU A 359 12.85 2.36 11.47
C LEU A 359 13.37 3.56 12.28
N ASP A 360 13.62 4.69 11.64
CA ASP A 360 14.05 5.92 12.31
C ASP A 360 12.89 6.60 13.03
N GLY A 361 12.82 6.37 14.34
CA GLY A 361 11.80 6.93 15.22
C GLY A 361 10.51 6.09 15.37
N PRO A 362 9.68 6.45 16.38
CA PRO A 362 8.54 5.64 16.80
C PRO A 362 7.43 5.56 15.75
N PHE A 363 7.31 6.56 14.88
CA PHE A 363 6.25 6.61 13.87
C PHE A 363 6.52 5.65 12.71
N GLY A 364 7.78 5.57 12.23
CA GLY A 364 8.17 4.60 11.22
C GLY A 364 8.07 3.17 11.73
N ILE A 365 8.50 2.92 12.98
CA ILE A 365 8.36 1.61 13.64
C ILE A 365 6.87 1.25 13.76
N ALA A 366 5.99 2.22 14.08
CA ALA A 366 4.55 1.97 14.18
C ALA A 366 3.93 1.57 12.82
N ASP A 367 4.34 2.22 11.73
CA ASP A 367 3.86 1.88 10.39
C ASP A 367 4.24 0.45 9.99
N VAL A 368 5.49 0.06 10.23
CA VAL A 368 5.95 -1.31 9.98
C VAL A 368 5.29 -2.32 10.95
N THR A 369 5.06 -1.91 12.21
CA THR A 369 4.31 -2.74 13.17
C THR A 369 2.89 -3.03 12.67
N ILE A 370 2.18 -2.02 12.18
CA ILE A 370 0.85 -2.21 11.60
C ILE A 370 0.92 -3.24 10.47
N GLU A 371 1.82 -3.05 9.51
CA GLU A 371 1.97 -3.98 8.38
C GLU A 371 2.29 -5.41 8.82
N ASN A 372 3.15 -5.60 9.82
CA ASN A 372 3.49 -6.93 10.35
C ASN A 372 2.29 -7.57 11.04
N LEU A 373 1.55 -6.81 11.88
CA LEU A 373 0.37 -7.30 12.58
C LEU A 373 -0.75 -7.70 11.61
N LEU A 374 -0.96 -6.94 10.53
CA LEU A 374 -1.94 -7.25 9.49
C LEU A 374 -1.59 -8.54 8.73
N CYS A 375 -0.31 -8.89 8.66
CA CYS A 375 0.16 -10.17 8.10
C CYS A 375 0.22 -11.31 9.15
N GLY A 376 -0.23 -11.08 10.39
CA GLY A 376 -0.18 -12.08 11.46
C GLY A 376 1.22 -12.34 12.04
N THR A 377 2.14 -11.38 11.87
CA THR A 377 3.53 -11.44 12.38
C THR A 377 3.79 -10.32 13.41
N ASN A 378 5.01 -10.20 13.87
CA ASN A 378 5.46 -9.14 14.77
C ASN A 378 6.78 -8.51 14.27
N ASN A 379 7.36 -7.57 15.01
CA ASN A 379 8.55 -6.85 14.56
C ASN A 379 9.81 -7.73 14.52
N GLY A 380 9.85 -8.88 15.18
CA GLY A 380 10.94 -9.86 15.07
C GLY A 380 11.19 -10.33 13.64
N VAL A 381 10.18 -10.30 12.76
CA VAL A 381 10.33 -10.63 11.34
C VAL A 381 11.27 -9.68 10.59
N ILE A 382 11.45 -8.46 11.09
CA ILE A 382 12.33 -7.46 10.45
C ILE A 382 13.79 -7.92 10.52
N GLU A 383 14.22 -8.37 11.70
CA GLU A 383 15.57 -8.91 11.89
C GLU A 383 15.79 -10.18 11.06
N GLU A 384 14.79 -11.05 10.98
CA GLU A 384 14.84 -12.24 10.12
C GLU A 384 14.98 -11.86 8.64
N ASN A 385 14.23 -10.87 8.19
CA ASN A 385 14.30 -10.38 6.81
C ASN A 385 15.67 -9.78 6.50
N ILE A 386 16.24 -8.97 7.42
CA ILE A 386 17.61 -8.45 7.25
C ILE A 386 18.61 -9.59 7.17
N ARG A 387 18.55 -10.58 8.07
CA ARG A 387 19.41 -11.76 8.02
C ARG A 387 19.26 -12.51 6.70
N ARG A 388 18.04 -12.66 6.20
CA ARG A 388 17.73 -13.29 4.93
C ARG A 388 18.33 -12.51 3.75
N ILE A 389 18.16 -11.17 3.70
CA ILE A 389 18.77 -10.30 2.70
C ILE A 389 20.29 -10.45 2.72
N GLN A 390 20.93 -10.43 3.90
CA GLN A 390 22.38 -10.52 4.03
C GLN A 390 22.93 -11.90 3.63
N SER A 391 22.16 -12.98 3.82
CA SER A 391 22.58 -14.35 3.53
C SER A 391 22.36 -14.82 2.10
N ILE A 392 21.52 -14.15 1.32
CA ILE A 392 21.19 -14.56 -0.05
C ILE A 392 22.43 -14.55 -0.95
N THR A 393 22.53 -15.49 -1.87
CA THR A 393 23.66 -15.64 -2.79
C THR A 393 23.23 -15.35 -4.24
N PRO A 394 24.19 -15.05 -5.17
CA PRO A 394 23.87 -14.90 -6.59
C PRO A 394 23.18 -16.13 -7.19
N ALA A 395 23.60 -17.33 -6.79
CA ALA A 395 22.97 -18.58 -7.23
C ALA A 395 21.52 -18.69 -6.77
N GLU A 396 21.20 -18.19 -5.58
CA GLU A 396 19.84 -18.19 -5.09
C GLU A 396 18.97 -17.14 -5.80
N VAL A 397 19.48 -15.94 -6.05
CA VAL A 397 18.81 -14.92 -6.87
C VAL A 397 18.47 -15.49 -8.24
N GLN A 398 19.44 -16.15 -8.89
CA GLN A 398 19.21 -16.82 -10.18
C GLN A 398 18.18 -17.93 -10.08
N ARG A 399 18.25 -18.79 -9.08
CA ARG A 399 17.26 -19.85 -8.82
C ARG A 399 15.84 -19.30 -8.73
N LEU A 400 15.66 -18.19 -7.98
CA LEU A 400 14.37 -17.52 -7.84
C LEU A 400 13.89 -16.91 -9.17
N ALA A 401 14.78 -16.26 -9.92
CA ALA A 401 14.48 -15.74 -11.24
C ALA A 401 14.03 -16.86 -12.21
N VAL A 402 14.75 -18.00 -12.24
CA VAL A 402 14.40 -19.17 -13.05
C VAL A 402 13.04 -19.74 -12.65
N LYS A 403 12.76 -19.82 -11.34
CA LYS A 403 11.50 -20.38 -10.82
C LYS A 403 10.29 -19.48 -11.09
N TYR A 404 10.46 -18.17 -10.96
CA TYR A 404 9.32 -17.25 -10.92
C TYR A 404 9.22 -16.27 -12.09
N LEU A 405 10.24 -16.10 -12.92
CA LEU A 405 10.22 -15.11 -14.00
C LEU A 405 10.28 -15.74 -15.39
N ARG A 406 9.55 -16.86 -15.61
CA ARG A 406 9.43 -17.45 -16.93
C ARG A 406 8.60 -16.53 -17.82
N ARG A 407 9.02 -16.36 -19.08
CA ARG A 407 8.37 -15.47 -20.05
C ARG A 407 6.88 -15.76 -20.21
N GLU A 408 6.50 -17.01 -20.28
CA GLU A 408 5.14 -17.49 -20.48
C GLU A 408 4.21 -17.21 -19.29
N ASP A 409 4.76 -16.94 -18.12
CA ASP A 409 4.01 -16.62 -16.89
C ASP A 409 3.84 -15.09 -16.69
N LEU A 410 4.52 -14.28 -17.50
CA LEU A 410 4.47 -12.83 -17.38
C LEU A 410 3.27 -12.25 -18.10
N ILE A 411 2.60 -11.35 -17.45
CA ILE A 411 1.47 -10.57 -17.94
C ILE A 411 1.98 -9.21 -18.38
N THR A 412 1.55 -8.75 -19.55
CA THR A 412 1.93 -7.45 -20.09
C THR A 412 0.69 -6.60 -20.32
N ALA A 413 0.70 -5.39 -19.80
CA ALA A 413 -0.31 -4.38 -20.10
C ALA A 413 0.37 -3.14 -20.69
N VAL A 414 -0.22 -2.61 -21.76
CA VAL A 414 0.28 -1.45 -22.49
C VAL A 414 -0.86 -0.47 -22.76
N VAL A 415 -0.61 0.80 -22.53
CA VAL A 415 -1.47 1.89 -22.97
C VAL A 415 -0.63 2.86 -23.80
N GLY A 416 -0.96 3.05 -25.05
CA GLY A 416 -0.16 3.87 -25.96
C GLY A 416 -0.77 3.99 -27.36
N ALA A 417 -0.04 4.63 -28.26
CA ALA A 417 -0.55 4.92 -29.61
C ALA A 417 -0.58 3.69 -30.54
N VAL A 418 0.34 2.74 -30.33
CA VAL A 418 0.51 1.55 -31.21
C VAL A 418 0.64 0.30 -30.36
N ASP A 419 -0.02 -0.78 -30.79
CA ASP A 419 0.07 -2.10 -30.14
C ASP A 419 1.42 -2.78 -30.48
N PRO A 420 2.30 -2.97 -29.51
CA PRO A 420 3.61 -3.59 -29.74
C PRO A 420 3.58 -5.12 -29.84
N LYS A 421 2.41 -5.77 -29.70
CA LYS A 421 2.25 -7.21 -29.50
C LYS A 421 3.01 -8.08 -30.52
N HIS A 422 3.04 -7.68 -31.77
CA HIS A 422 3.66 -8.45 -32.85
C HIS A 422 5.19 -8.22 -32.95
N GLU A 423 5.73 -7.29 -32.14
CA GLU A 423 7.13 -6.94 -32.17
C GLU A 423 7.93 -7.40 -30.92
N ILE A 424 7.25 -8.03 -29.95
CA ILE A 424 7.82 -8.44 -28.66
C ILE A 424 7.92 -9.95 -28.45
#